data_b1594f9f12cbc28dc49db758c2b0cf4c
#
_entry.id   b1594f9f12cbc28dc49db758c2b0cf4c
#
_cell.length_a   1.000
_cell.length_b   1.000
_cell.length_c   1.000
_cell.angle_alpha   90.00
_cell.angle_beta   90.00
_cell.angle_gamma   90.00
#
_symmetry.space_group_name_H-M   'P 1'
#
loop_
_entity.id
_entity.type
_entity.pdbx_description
1 polymer ?
#
loop_
_entity_poly.entity_id
_entity_poly.type
_entity_poly.pdbx_seq_one_letter_code
_entity_poly.pdbx_strand_id
1 'polypeptide(L)'
;MEVLKLNRDYSGSLRRASGVLKRGELVVYPTDTLYALGGNALNEKAALKVYEAKKRSLSKPLPIAVSDLRMMEKYAYLDRDAKTLADKYLPGALTLILEKKNLPALLTSDLDKVAVRIPANSAALELVRLVGGPVITTSANFTGEPPPVSIAEVPRELGAEIALDQGNLGERVPSTIVDFTGEPRIVREGKIKADEILSAVG
;
A
#
# COMPACT_ATOMS: atom_id res chain seq x y z
N MET A 1 -5.99 -15.54 -11.97
CA MET A 1 -5.14 -15.29 -10.78
C MET A 1 -4.58 -16.61 -10.28
N GLU A 2 -3.27 -16.79 -10.33
CA GLU A 2 -2.56 -17.91 -9.73
C GLU A 2 -2.28 -17.64 -8.25
N VAL A 3 -2.51 -18.63 -7.37
CA VAL A 3 -2.27 -18.48 -5.92
C VAL A 3 -0.97 -19.17 -5.54
N LEU A 4 -0.02 -18.39 -5.02
CA LEU A 4 1.28 -18.86 -4.54
C LEU A 4 1.32 -18.84 -3.01
N LYS A 5 1.39 -20.01 -2.39
CA LYS A 5 1.46 -20.15 -0.92
C LYS A 5 2.86 -19.85 -0.43
N LEU A 6 3.02 -18.78 0.36
CA LEU A 6 4.32 -18.31 0.87
C LEU A 6 5.02 -19.32 1.79
N ASN A 7 4.27 -20.19 2.46
CA ASN A 7 4.84 -21.25 3.31
C ASN A 7 5.44 -22.44 2.53
N ARG A 8 5.22 -22.51 1.20
CA ARG A 8 5.79 -23.57 0.34
C ARG A 8 7.07 -23.13 -0.34
N ASP A 9 7.07 -21.96 -0.94
CA ASP A 9 8.23 -21.35 -1.62
C ASP A 9 8.18 -19.82 -1.45
N TYR A 10 8.73 -19.36 -0.36
CA TYR A 10 8.72 -17.94 -0.02
C TYR A 10 9.48 -17.09 -1.06
N SER A 11 10.75 -17.40 -1.27
CA SER A 11 11.60 -16.60 -2.14
C SER A 11 11.25 -16.70 -3.62
N GLY A 12 10.88 -17.89 -4.11
CA GLY A 12 10.44 -18.08 -5.49
C GLY A 12 9.14 -17.36 -5.79
N SER A 13 8.17 -17.44 -4.85
CA SER A 13 6.89 -16.73 -4.98
C SER A 13 7.09 -15.22 -5.06
N LEU A 14 7.94 -14.64 -4.21
CA LEU A 14 8.23 -13.20 -4.22
C LEU A 14 8.95 -12.76 -5.49
N ARG A 15 9.95 -13.53 -5.97
CA ARG A 15 10.62 -13.23 -7.24
C ARG A 15 9.65 -13.26 -8.43
N ARG A 16 8.75 -14.25 -8.48
CA ARG A 16 7.72 -14.32 -9.53
C ARG A 16 6.78 -13.12 -9.47
N ALA A 17 6.26 -12.79 -8.29
CA ALA A 17 5.38 -11.65 -8.09
C ALA A 17 6.07 -10.31 -8.45
N SER A 18 7.34 -10.12 -8.06
CA SER A 18 8.10 -8.92 -8.44
C SER A 18 8.29 -8.81 -9.95
N GLY A 19 8.51 -9.94 -10.65
CA GLY A 19 8.57 -9.99 -12.12
C GLY A 19 7.26 -9.54 -12.77
N VAL A 20 6.11 -9.96 -12.21
CA VAL A 20 4.78 -9.53 -12.65
C VAL A 20 4.62 -8.01 -12.51
N LEU A 21 4.94 -7.47 -11.33
CA LEU A 21 4.88 -6.01 -11.08
C LEU A 21 5.80 -5.21 -12.01
N LYS A 22 7.01 -5.70 -12.27
CA LYS A 22 7.97 -5.05 -13.20
C LYS A 22 7.47 -4.98 -14.63
N ARG A 23 6.66 -5.96 -15.07
CA ARG A 23 6.02 -5.92 -16.40
C ARG A 23 4.79 -5.00 -16.46
N GLY A 24 4.40 -4.39 -15.32
CA GLY A 24 3.22 -3.52 -15.24
C GLY A 24 1.90 -4.27 -15.06
N GLU A 25 1.97 -5.53 -14.59
CA GLU A 25 0.81 -6.33 -14.23
C GLU A 25 0.50 -6.24 -12.74
N LEU A 26 -0.65 -6.79 -12.31
CA LEU A 26 -1.15 -6.66 -10.95
C LEU A 26 -0.88 -7.92 -10.12
N VAL A 27 -0.62 -7.71 -8.83
CA VAL A 27 -0.39 -8.76 -7.83
C VAL A 27 -1.24 -8.49 -6.60
N VAL A 28 -1.83 -9.52 -6.01
CA VAL A 28 -2.39 -9.46 -4.66
C VAL A 28 -1.32 -9.92 -3.66
N TYR A 29 -1.10 -9.13 -2.60
CA TYR A 29 -0.08 -9.46 -1.60
C TYR A 29 -0.54 -9.14 -0.17
N PRO A 30 -0.05 -9.87 0.84
CA PRO A 30 -0.42 -9.66 2.23
C PRO A 30 0.27 -8.42 2.80
N THR A 31 -0.42 -7.73 3.73
CA THR A 31 0.16 -6.71 4.60
C THR A 31 -0.10 -7.08 6.07
N ASP A 32 0.31 -6.23 6.99
CA ASP A 32 0.02 -6.36 8.43
C ASP A 32 -1.44 -5.99 8.80
N THR A 33 -2.25 -5.61 7.81
CA THR A 33 -3.65 -5.24 8.01
C THR A 33 -4.60 -6.03 7.13
N LEU A 34 -4.40 -6.01 5.82
CA LEU A 34 -5.32 -6.52 4.81
C LEU A 34 -4.54 -7.07 3.61
N TYR A 35 -5.16 -7.88 2.76
CA TYR A 35 -4.61 -8.15 1.43
C TYR A 35 -4.73 -6.92 0.55
N ALA A 36 -3.62 -6.56 -0.10
CA ALA A 36 -3.53 -5.41 -0.98
C ALA A 36 -3.47 -5.83 -2.46
N LEU A 37 -4.09 -5.03 -3.32
CA LEU A 37 -3.87 -5.04 -4.77
C LEU A 37 -2.72 -4.11 -5.09
N GLY A 38 -1.67 -4.66 -5.70
CA GLY A 38 -0.43 -3.99 -6.07
C GLY A 38 -0.23 -3.84 -7.55
N GLY A 39 0.40 -2.75 -7.93
CA GLY A 39 0.96 -2.44 -9.24
C GLY A 39 2.26 -1.66 -9.05
N ASN A 40 3.11 -1.60 -10.05
CA ASN A 40 4.30 -0.73 -10.01
C ASN A 40 3.84 0.74 -10.01
N ALA A 41 4.07 1.46 -8.93
CA ALA A 41 3.59 2.84 -8.75
C ALA A 41 4.23 3.86 -9.72
N LEU A 42 5.37 3.52 -10.31
CA LEU A 42 6.06 4.36 -11.31
C LEU A 42 5.58 4.08 -12.75
N ASN A 43 4.66 3.12 -12.92
CA ASN A 43 4.12 2.74 -14.23
C ASN A 43 2.64 3.17 -14.32
N GLU A 44 2.35 4.21 -15.13
CA GLU A 44 0.99 4.72 -15.31
C GLU A 44 0.01 3.67 -15.85
N LYS A 45 0.47 2.75 -16.70
CA LYS A 45 -0.37 1.64 -17.20
C LYS A 45 -0.79 0.71 -16.05
N ALA A 46 0.12 0.44 -15.10
CA ALA A 46 -0.21 -0.35 -13.91
C ALA A 46 -1.19 0.40 -13.00
N ALA A 47 -1.00 1.71 -12.81
CA ALA A 47 -1.94 2.54 -12.06
C ALA A 47 -3.35 2.52 -12.69
N LEU A 48 -3.45 2.69 -14.02
CA LEU A 48 -4.72 2.62 -14.74
C LEU A 48 -5.41 1.25 -14.53
N LYS A 49 -4.68 0.15 -14.67
CA LYS A 49 -5.22 -1.20 -14.40
C LYS A 49 -5.78 -1.33 -12.98
N VAL A 50 -5.15 -0.71 -11.97
CA VAL A 50 -5.68 -0.72 -10.59
C VAL A 50 -7.00 0.06 -10.48
N TYR A 51 -7.11 1.21 -11.14
CA TYR A 51 -8.37 1.98 -11.18
C TYR A 51 -9.50 1.17 -11.84
N GLU A 52 -9.22 0.57 -12.99
CA GLU A 52 -10.18 -0.26 -13.74
C GLU A 52 -10.60 -1.50 -12.92
N ALA A 53 -9.63 -2.26 -12.41
CA ALA A 53 -9.86 -3.46 -11.60
C ALA A 53 -10.76 -3.18 -10.40
N LYS A 54 -10.55 -2.06 -9.71
CA LYS A 54 -11.32 -1.68 -8.52
C LYS A 54 -12.62 -0.93 -8.83
N LYS A 55 -12.90 -0.62 -10.09
CA LYS A 55 -13.98 0.31 -10.47
C LYS A 55 -13.86 1.62 -9.68
N ARG A 56 -12.64 2.11 -9.52
CA ARG A 56 -12.31 3.29 -8.71
C ARG A 56 -12.29 4.54 -9.59
N SER A 57 -12.89 5.63 -9.12
CA SER A 57 -12.80 6.93 -9.80
C SER A 57 -11.34 7.38 -9.89
N LEU A 58 -10.93 7.89 -11.05
CA LEU A 58 -9.62 8.50 -11.28
C LEU A 58 -9.36 9.73 -10.39
N SER A 59 -10.40 10.33 -9.80
CA SER A 59 -10.27 11.44 -8.82
C SER A 59 -9.84 11.00 -7.42
N LYS A 60 -9.71 9.69 -7.17
CA LYS A 60 -9.31 9.14 -5.87
C LYS A 60 -7.90 8.58 -5.95
N PRO A 61 -6.86 9.27 -5.46
CA PRO A 61 -5.46 8.86 -5.60
C PRO A 61 -5.19 7.46 -5.02
N LEU A 62 -4.15 6.81 -5.55
CA LEU A 62 -3.73 5.49 -5.10
C LEU A 62 -2.61 5.61 -4.05
N PRO A 63 -2.72 4.92 -2.90
CA PRO A 63 -1.67 4.87 -1.91
C PRO A 63 -0.52 3.97 -2.38
N ILE A 64 0.69 4.23 -1.84
CA ILE A 64 1.89 3.45 -2.11
C ILE A 64 2.48 2.82 -0.85
N ALA A 65 3.07 1.64 -1.02
CA ALA A 65 3.95 0.99 -0.05
C ALA A 65 5.40 1.19 -0.46
N VAL A 66 6.25 1.49 0.52
CA VAL A 66 7.70 1.60 0.40
C VAL A 66 8.38 0.65 1.39
N SER A 67 9.66 0.30 1.16
CA SER A 67 10.38 -0.67 1.99
C SER A 67 10.96 -0.10 3.28
N ASP A 68 11.21 1.21 3.32
CA ASP A 68 11.87 1.91 4.41
C ASP A 68 11.72 3.43 4.29
N LEU A 69 12.19 4.17 5.31
CA LEU A 69 12.13 5.63 5.32
C LEU A 69 12.96 6.28 4.21
N ARG A 70 14.10 5.69 3.83
CA ARG A 70 14.92 6.24 2.73
C ARG A 70 14.17 6.18 1.40
N MET A 71 13.42 5.11 1.16
CA MET A 71 12.57 5.02 -0.03
C MET A 71 11.38 6.00 0.09
N MET A 72 10.79 6.17 1.27
CA MET A 72 9.73 7.15 1.49
C MET A 72 10.18 8.58 1.13
N GLU A 73 11.35 8.99 1.61
CA GLU A 73 11.94 10.32 1.35
C GLU A 73 12.26 10.60 -0.14
N LYS A 74 12.39 9.57 -0.97
CA LYS A 74 12.54 9.74 -2.43
C LYS A 74 11.22 10.16 -3.11
N TYR A 75 10.08 9.81 -2.53
CA TYR A 75 8.76 9.98 -3.16
C TYR A 75 7.83 10.93 -2.40
N ALA A 76 8.22 11.37 -1.19
CA ALA A 76 7.43 12.30 -0.39
C ALA A 76 8.34 13.21 0.48
N TYR A 77 7.82 14.37 0.84
CA TYR A 77 8.46 15.25 1.81
C TYR A 77 7.98 14.88 3.22
N LEU A 78 8.92 14.58 4.12
CA LEU A 78 8.62 14.38 5.53
C LEU A 78 9.06 15.61 6.31
N ASP A 79 8.10 16.32 6.90
CA ASP A 79 8.39 17.32 7.91
C ASP A 79 8.76 16.66 9.25
N ARG A 80 9.00 17.48 10.28
CA ARG A 80 9.42 17.01 11.60
C ARG A 80 8.37 16.10 12.25
N ASP A 81 7.10 16.46 12.18
CA ASP A 81 6.01 15.77 12.87
C ASP A 81 5.65 14.48 12.15
N ALA A 82 5.59 14.50 10.81
CA ALA A 82 5.43 13.29 9.99
C ALA A 82 6.59 12.31 10.24
N LYS A 83 7.82 12.80 10.39
CA LYS A 83 8.98 11.97 10.71
C LYS A 83 8.87 11.35 12.10
N THR A 84 8.45 12.11 13.09
CA THR A 84 8.22 11.63 14.47
C THR A 84 7.23 10.47 14.47
N LEU A 85 6.08 10.60 13.76
CA LEU A 85 5.13 9.50 13.62
C LEU A 85 5.68 8.32 12.82
N ALA A 86 6.41 8.59 11.75
CA ALA A 86 7.02 7.55 10.94
C ALA A 86 8.02 6.71 11.76
N ASP A 87 8.90 7.35 12.51
CA ASP A 87 9.90 6.69 13.37
C ASP A 87 9.23 5.85 14.49
N LYS A 88 8.07 6.32 15.01
CA LYS A 88 7.35 5.62 16.10
C LYS A 88 6.49 4.45 15.62
N TYR A 89 5.83 4.58 14.46
CA TYR A 89 4.76 3.66 14.05
C TYR A 89 5.04 2.90 12.74
N LEU A 90 6.15 3.16 12.06
CA LEU A 90 6.52 2.45 10.84
C LEU A 90 7.82 1.64 11.02
N PRO A 91 7.86 0.40 10.50
CA PRO A 91 6.84 -0.33 9.76
C PRO A 91 5.60 -0.64 10.59
N GLY A 92 4.39 -0.38 10.04
CA GLY A 92 3.15 -0.63 10.80
C GLY A 92 1.87 -0.12 10.14
N ALA A 93 0.80 -0.13 10.94
CA ALA A 93 -0.54 0.19 10.49
C ALA A 93 -0.82 1.71 10.43
N LEU A 94 0.17 2.50 10.02
CA LEU A 94 0.09 3.93 9.75
C LEU A 94 0.22 4.21 8.26
N THR A 95 -0.55 5.15 7.76
CA THR A 95 -0.44 5.73 6.41
C THR A 95 -0.34 7.24 6.54
N LEU A 96 0.68 7.84 5.97
CA LEU A 96 0.89 9.29 5.96
C LEU A 96 0.51 9.86 4.60
N ILE A 97 -0.31 10.91 4.55
CA ILE A 97 -0.50 11.71 3.35
C ILE A 97 0.49 12.87 3.43
N LEU A 98 1.37 12.92 2.44
CA LEU A 98 2.52 13.83 2.39
C LEU A 98 2.57 14.53 1.04
N GLU A 99 3.23 15.67 0.95
CA GLU A 99 3.58 16.29 -0.33
C GLU A 99 4.44 15.32 -1.16
N LYS A 100 4.06 15.11 -2.43
CA LYS A 100 4.72 14.15 -3.32
C LYS A 100 6.02 14.70 -3.90
N LYS A 101 6.91 13.76 -4.25
CA LYS A 101 8.06 13.94 -5.15
C LYS A 101 7.94 12.93 -6.29
N ASN A 102 8.46 13.23 -7.45
CA ASN A 102 8.79 12.29 -8.54
C ASN A 102 7.83 11.08 -8.71
N LEU A 103 6.52 11.30 -8.60
CA LEU A 103 5.49 10.30 -8.83
C LEU A 103 4.62 10.68 -10.03
N PRO A 104 4.15 9.69 -10.81
CA PRO A 104 3.24 9.94 -11.93
C PRO A 104 1.97 10.67 -11.52
N ALA A 105 1.51 11.60 -12.35
CA ALA A 105 0.30 12.39 -12.13
C ALA A 105 -0.94 11.50 -11.97
N LEU A 106 -1.10 10.50 -12.82
CA LEU A 106 -2.22 9.54 -12.75
C LEU A 106 -2.31 8.81 -11.41
N LEU A 107 -1.17 8.43 -10.81
CA LEU A 107 -1.14 7.76 -9.50
C LEU A 107 -1.77 8.62 -8.41
N THR A 108 -1.51 9.92 -8.45
CA THR A 108 -1.92 10.89 -7.43
C THR A 108 -3.18 11.67 -7.81
N SER A 109 -3.86 11.30 -8.92
CA SER A 109 -5.03 12.03 -9.44
C SER A 109 -4.73 13.52 -9.65
N ASP A 110 -3.55 13.84 -10.18
CA ASP A 110 -3.00 15.20 -10.39
C ASP A 110 -2.82 16.03 -9.09
N LEU A 111 -3.00 15.44 -7.91
CA LEU A 111 -2.75 16.11 -6.63
C LEU A 111 -1.25 16.15 -6.32
N ASP A 112 -0.81 17.20 -5.62
CA ASP A 112 0.58 17.35 -5.15
C ASP A 112 0.87 16.58 -3.86
N LYS A 113 0.09 15.53 -3.58
CA LYS A 113 0.20 14.70 -2.39
C LYS A 113 0.04 13.23 -2.69
N VAL A 114 0.61 12.39 -1.83
CA VAL A 114 0.55 10.94 -1.90
C VAL A 114 0.35 10.32 -0.52
N ALA A 115 -0.43 9.25 -0.45
CA ALA A 115 -0.56 8.43 0.75
C ALA A 115 0.53 7.33 0.73
N VAL A 116 1.39 7.30 1.75
CA VAL A 116 2.56 6.40 1.84
C VAL A 116 2.54 5.60 3.14
N ARG A 117 2.92 4.32 3.08
CA ARG A 117 3.13 3.50 4.27
C ARG A 117 4.34 2.57 4.11
N ILE A 118 4.88 2.10 5.25
CA ILE A 118 5.81 0.98 5.32
C ILE A 118 5.07 -0.15 6.06
N PRO A 119 4.60 -1.21 5.37
CA PRO A 119 3.82 -2.27 6.02
C PRO A 119 4.70 -3.13 6.94
N ALA A 120 4.22 -3.49 8.14
CA ALA A 120 4.90 -4.42 9.04
C ALA A 120 4.67 -5.88 8.61
N ASN A 121 4.98 -6.20 7.36
CA ASN A 121 4.86 -7.55 6.79
C ASN A 121 6.10 -7.86 5.95
N SER A 122 6.79 -8.94 6.29
CA SER A 122 8.07 -9.30 5.64
C SER A 122 7.91 -9.57 4.15
N ALA A 123 6.81 -10.21 3.73
CA ALA A 123 6.57 -10.49 2.31
C ALA A 123 6.30 -9.19 1.52
N ALA A 124 5.53 -8.27 2.08
CA ALA A 124 5.29 -6.96 1.47
C ALA A 124 6.59 -6.15 1.32
N LEU A 125 7.40 -6.07 2.39
CA LEU A 125 8.68 -5.34 2.37
C LEU A 125 9.66 -5.92 1.36
N GLU A 126 9.79 -7.25 1.33
CA GLU A 126 10.68 -7.92 0.39
C GLU A 126 10.20 -7.76 -1.07
N LEU A 127 8.87 -7.84 -1.31
CA LEU A 127 8.29 -7.60 -2.63
C LEU A 127 8.64 -6.19 -3.13
N VAL A 128 8.48 -5.16 -2.28
CA VAL A 128 8.83 -3.76 -2.61
C VAL A 128 10.32 -3.63 -2.92
N ARG A 129 11.20 -4.26 -2.12
CA ARG A 129 12.66 -4.27 -2.37
C ARG A 129 13.00 -4.93 -3.71
N LEU A 130 12.40 -6.07 -4.00
CA LEU A 130 12.61 -6.81 -5.26
C LEU A 130 12.11 -6.04 -6.49
N VAL A 131 11.04 -5.25 -6.35
CA VAL A 131 10.57 -4.34 -7.42
C VAL A 131 11.58 -3.22 -7.65
N GLY A 132 12.23 -2.73 -6.59
CA GLY A 132 13.21 -1.64 -6.63
C GLY A 132 12.58 -0.25 -6.65
N GLY A 133 11.30 -0.14 -6.32
CA GLY A 133 10.53 1.10 -6.28
C GLY A 133 9.21 0.94 -5.52
N PRO A 134 8.41 2.01 -5.38
CA PRO A 134 7.16 1.97 -4.65
C PRO A 134 6.14 1.07 -5.36
N VAL A 135 5.34 0.38 -4.57
CA VAL A 135 4.25 -0.49 -5.05
C VAL A 135 2.91 0.09 -4.60
N ILE A 136 1.93 0.16 -5.49
CA ILE A 136 0.56 0.55 -5.14
C ILE A 136 0.05 -0.39 -4.05
N THR A 137 -0.62 0.15 -3.02
CA THR A 137 -1.06 -0.60 -1.84
C THR A 137 -2.50 -0.25 -1.46
N THR A 138 -3.44 -0.55 -2.35
CA THR A 138 -4.87 -0.43 -2.04
C THR A 138 -5.45 -1.79 -1.66
N SER A 139 -6.50 -1.86 -0.84
CA SER A 139 -7.14 -3.14 -0.47
C SER A 139 -7.62 -3.92 -1.70
N ALA A 140 -7.49 -5.25 -1.68
CA ALA A 140 -7.80 -6.14 -2.82
C ALA A 140 -9.29 -6.48 -2.91
N ASN A 141 -10.17 -5.46 -3.00
CA ASN A 141 -11.63 -5.53 -3.12
C ASN A 141 -12.14 -4.52 -4.14
N PHE A 142 -13.35 -4.64 -4.62
CA PHE A 142 -14.02 -3.55 -5.34
C PHE A 142 -14.27 -2.37 -4.42
N THR A 143 -14.32 -1.17 -5.00
CA THR A 143 -14.57 0.06 -4.22
C THR A 143 -15.92 -0.01 -3.52
N GLY A 144 -15.92 0.16 -2.19
CA GLY A 144 -17.15 0.12 -1.37
C GLY A 144 -17.43 -1.24 -0.72
N GLU A 145 -16.76 -2.30 -1.13
CA GLU A 145 -16.88 -3.63 -0.51
C GLU A 145 -15.97 -3.79 0.71
N PRO A 146 -16.23 -4.79 1.58
CA PRO A 146 -15.35 -5.10 2.70
C PRO A 146 -13.94 -5.52 2.21
N PRO A 147 -12.86 -5.00 2.80
CA PRO A 147 -11.50 -5.36 2.41
C PRO A 147 -11.14 -6.78 2.88
N PRO A 148 -10.41 -7.59 2.07
CA PRO A 148 -10.14 -8.99 2.38
C PRO A 148 -9.04 -9.18 3.44
N VAL A 149 -9.23 -10.20 4.29
CA VAL A 149 -8.22 -10.72 5.23
C VAL A 149 -7.72 -12.11 4.85
N SER A 150 -8.29 -12.71 3.80
CA SER A 150 -7.84 -13.98 3.23
C SER A 150 -7.92 -13.94 1.71
N ILE A 151 -7.15 -14.80 1.01
CA ILE A 151 -7.19 -14.88 -0.46
C ILE A 151 -8.55 -15.38 -0.96
N ALA A 152 -9.27 -16.17 -0.17
CA ALA A 152 -10.61 -16.66 -0.52
C ALA A 152 -11.65 -15.52 -0.68
N GLU A 153 -11.42 -14.37 -0.04
CA GLU A 153 -12.29 -13.20 -0.12
C GLU A 153 -11.92 -12.24 -1.26
N VAL A 154 -10.79 -12.47 -1.93
CA VAL A 154 -10.32 -11.60 -3.03
C VAL A 154 -11.06 -11.93 -4.31
N PRO A 155 -11.79 -10.98 -4.93
CA PRO A 155 -12.46 -11.20 -6.21
C PRO A 155 -11.45 -11.53 -7.32
N ARG A 156 -11.69 -12.61 -8.06
CA ARG A 156 -10.80 -12.99 -9.18
C ARG A 156 -10.84 -11.99 -10.33
N GLU A 157 -11.95 -11.28 -10.44
CA GLU A 157 -12.22 -10.24 -11.43
C GLU A 157 -11.35 -8.98 -11.26
N LEU A 158 -10.61 -8.85 -10.15
CA LEU A 158 -9.60 -7.80 -9.99
C LEU A 158 -8.43 -7.93 -10.99
N GLY A 159 -8.34 -9.03 -11.74
CA GLY A 159 -7.39 -9.18 -12.84
C GLY A 159 -5.91 -9.29 -12.40
N ALA A 160 -5.63 -9.56 -11.13
CA ALA A 160 -4.28 -9.84 -10.69
C ALA A 160 -3.77 -11.16 -11.28
N GLU A 161 -2.53 -11.19 -11.80
CA GLU A 161 -1.93 -12.43 -12.30
C GLU A 161 -1.61 -13.41 -11.17
N ILE A 162 -1.02 -12.89 -10.08
CA ILE A 162 -0.58 -13.66 -8.92
C ILE A 162 -1.21 -13.13 -7.64
N ALA A 163 -1.56 -14.05 -6.73
CA ALA A 163 -1.85 -13.76 -5.34
C ALA A 163 -0.83 -14.47 -4.44
N LEU A 164 -0.15 -13.72 -3.59
CA LEU A 164 0.75 -14.23 -2.55
C LEU A 164 -0.07 -14.58 -1.31
N ASP A 165 -0.26 -15.86 -1.04
CA ASP A 165 -1.08 -16.36 0.06
C ASP A 165 -0.24 -16.61 1.32
N GLN A 166 -0.51 -15.83 2.36
CA GLN A 166 0.05 -15.98 3.72
C GLN A 166 -0.97 -16.58 4.71
N GLY A 167 -2.17 -16.95 4.24
CA GLY A 167 -3.28 -17.41 5.08
C GLY A 167 -4.18 -16.26 5.55
N ASN A 168 -4.89 -16.49 6.65
CA ASN A 168 -5.76 -15.48 7.24
C ASN A 168 -4.92 -14.45 8.01
N LEU A 169 -5.12 -13.15 7.72
CA LEU A 169 -4.39 -12.03 8.34
C LEU A 169 -5.00 -11.57 9.70
N GLY A 170 -6.09 -12.19 10.12
CA GLY A 170 -6.76 -11.90 11.39
C GLY A 170 -7.80 -10.77 11.27
N GLU A 171 -7.67 -9.73 12.08
CA GLU A 171 -8.67 -8.67 12.18
C GLU A 171 -8.76 -7.79 10.93
N ARG A 172 -9.98 -7.44 10.54
CA ARG A 172 -10.27 -6.57 9.40
C ARG A 172 -10.21 -5.08 9.80
N VAL A 173 -9.06 -4.65 10.31
CA VAL A 173 -8.85 -3.27 10.73
C VAL A 173 -7.81 -2.61 9.81
N PRO A 174 -8.18 -1.56 9.04
CA PRO A 174 -7.24 -0.89 8.15
C PRO A 174 -6.24 -0.02 8.92
N SER A 175 -5.24 0.53 8.19
CA SER A 175 -4.31 1.50 8.76
C SER A 175 -4.99 2.81 9.14
N THR A 176 -4.49 3.48 10.17
CA THR A 176 -4.82 4.87 10.47
C THR A 176 -4.18 5.77 9.42
N ILE A 177 -4.91 6.79 8.95
CA ILE A 177 -4.43 7.74 7.93
C ILE A 177 -4.35 9.12 8.54
N VAL A 178 -3.17 9.74 8.45
CA VAL A 178 -2.91 11.12 8.90
C VAL A 178 -2.43 11.96 7.71
N ASP A 179 -3.03 13.13 7.50
CA ASP A 179 -2.67 14.08 6.44
C ASP A 179 -1.77 15.19 7.02
N PHE A 180 -0.57 15.35 6.45
CA PHE A 180 0.44 16.36 6.80
C PHE A 180 0.67 17.38 5.69
N THR A 181 -0.25 17.52 4.75
CA THR A 181 -0.14 18.53 3.68
C THR A 181 -0.66 19.92 4.10
N GLY A 182 -0.85 20.14 5.37
CA GLY A 182 -1.29 21.34 6.08
C GLY A 182 -1.24 21.05 7.56
N GLU A 183 -2.12 21.67 8.35
CA GLU A 183 -2.28 21.29 9.76
C GLU A 183 -2.55 19.77 9.88
N PRO A 184 -1.80 19.05 10.74
CA PRO A 184 -1.94 17.61 10.87
C PRO A 184 -3.36 17.19 11.24
N ARG A 185 -3.96 16.29 10.46
CA ARG A 185 -5.33 15.82 10.71
C ARG A 185 -5.49 14.33 10.45
N ILE A 186 -6.28 13.67 11.29
CA ILE A 186 -6.65 12.28 11.12
C ILE A 186 -7.76 12.20 10.07
N VAL A 187 -7.45 11.59 8.91
CA VAL A 187 -8.40 11.38 7.81
C VAL A 187 -9.25 10.12 8.06
N ARG A 188 -8.65 9.12 8.70
CA ARG A 188 -9.32 7.87 9.07
C ARG A 188 -8.63 7.27 10.29
N GLU A 189 -9.39 6.97 11.33
CA GLU A 189 -8.93 6.12 12.41
C GLU A 189 -8.97 4.65 11.96
N GLY A 190 -7.93 3.91 12.30
CA GLY A 190 -7.77 2.50 12.01
C GLY A 190 -7.21 1.77 13.22
N LYS A 191 -6.15 0.95 13.00
CA LYS A 191 -5.55 0.14 14.07
C LYS A 191 -4.87 0.98 15.15
N ILE A 192 -4.33 2.15 14.83
CA ILE A 192 -3.75 3.10 15.78
C ILE A 192 -4.82 4.14 16.15
N LYS A 193 -5.04 4.37 17.43
CA LYS A 193 -6.09 5.26 17.92
C LYS A 193 -5.70 6.73 17.74
N ALA A 194 -6.72 7.60 17.58
CA ALA A 194 -6.54 9.04 17.40
C ALA A 194 -5.71 9.67 18.53
N ASP A 195 -6.01 9.32 19.76
CA ASP A 195 -5.32 9.84 20.96
C ASP A 195 -3.82 9.49 20.96
N GLU A 196 -3.47 8.29 20.48
CA GLU A 196 -2.06 7.86 20.34
C GLU A 196 -1.30 8.70 19.30
N ILE A 197 -1.97 9.06 18.18
CA ILE A 197 -1.41 9.91 17.14
C ILE A 197 -1.22 11.33 17.67
N LEU A 198 -2.28 11.92 18.25
CA LEU A 198 -2.25 13.31 18.74
C LEU A 198 -1.21 13.52 19.84
N SER A 199 -1.05 12.54 20.75
CA SER A 199 -0.03 12.60 21.81
C SER A 199 1.42 12.51 21.28
N ALA A 200 1.63 12.12 20.04
CA ALA A 200 2.95 11.95 19.46
C ALA A 200 3.41 13.15 18.60
N VAL A 201 2.51 14.08 18.25
CA VAL A 201 2.77 15.29 17.43
C VAL A 201 2.44 16.59 18.18
N GLY A 202 2.29 16.52 19.52
CA GLY A 202 2.03 17.65 20.40
C GLY A 202 3.29 18.17 21.11
#